data_580974ed5906139ee58db2077d5f6cf7
#
_entry.id   580974ed5906139ee58db2077d5f6cf7
#
_cell.length_a   1.000
_cell.length_b   1.000
_cell.length_c   1.000
_cell.angle_alpha   90.00
_cell.angle_beta   90.00
_cell.angle_gamma   90.00
#
_symmetry.space_group_name_H-M   'P 1'
#
loop_
_entity.id
_entity.type
_entity.pdbx_description
1 polymer ?
#
loop_
_entity_poly.entity_id
_entity_poly.type
_entity_poly.pdbx_seq_one_letter_code
_entity_poly.pdbx_strand_id
1 'polypeptide(L)'
;MKKLLILLGIIITISGTINTLVLQRRVVPFALPRPETVNTHNPKAAVHTRLTGVGDEAFISQQLDLVAAMGTPWIVELFPWAYAQPRSQYGYDWRGFDMVIDHAHARGITVIARLDIVPAWARPTDSSDRFLAPNMYAAYRDYVVAFAQRYQHRGVTHIIIWNEPNLQFEWGGQTPNPEAYAQLLATVYLAVKHAAPDVTVIAGALSPGDTLGDHAEVRLGDREYTTRFLAAGGGQFMDAWGVHAYGGQLPPDDPPHWDVVNLRRVELIHQLLNSYVNKPIYITEAGWNDAPRWQLAVTPAQRIRWSIAAYQQALKWPWLQVFTLWQFGLPAPTHTYQDGWLLIAGDGTPRAIYDELRQALTQTPP
;
A
#
# COMPACT_ATOMS: atom_id res chain seq x y z
N MET A 1 -8.44 71.75 -31.21
CA MET A 1 -9.17 70.51 -31.53
C MET A 1 -8.36 69.50 -32.30
N LYS A 2 -7.69 69.82 -33.44
CA LYS A 2 -6.93 68.85 -34.23
C LYS A 2 -5.76 68.17 -33.47
N LYS A 3 -5.01 68.84 -32.57
CA LYS A 3 -3.91 68.27 -31.78
C LYS A 3 -4.43 67.28 -30.70
N LEU A 4 -5.60 67.45 -30.16
CA LEU A 4 -6.22 66.57 -29.15
C LEU A 4 -6.67 65.23 -29.79
N LEU A 5 -7.20 65.28 -30.99
CA LEU A 5 -7.61 64.09 -31.73
C LEU A 5 -6.45 63.19 -32.17
N ILE A 6 -5.29 63.77 -32.51
CA ILE A 6 -4.06 63.03 -32.86
C ILE A 6 -3.49 62.33 -31.61
N LEU A 7 -3.53 62.99 -30.44
CA LEU A 7 -3.07 62.37 -29.18
C LEU A 7 -3.97 61.20 -28.75
N LEU A 8 -5.27 61.34 -28.90
CA LEU A 8 -6.21 60.26 -28.60
C LEU A 8 -6.09 59.06 -29.55
N GLY A 9 -5.83 59.33 -30.84
CA GLY A 9 -5.59 58.26 -31.84
C GLY A 9 -4.31 57.46 -31.54
N ILE A 10 -3.23 58.13 -31.09
CA ILE A 10 -1.96 57.48 -30.74
C ILE A 10 -2.12 56.63 -29.46
N ILE A 11 -2.85 57.12 -28.45
CA ILE A 11 -3.09 56.37 -27.22
C ILE A 11 -3.93 55.10 -27.49
N ILE A 12 -4.95 55.19 -28.34
CA ILE A 12 -5.79 54.03 -28.69
C ILE A 12 -4.99 52.99 -29.49
N THR A 13 -4.11 53.44 -30.41
CA THR A 13 -3.24 52.53 -31.18
C THR A 13 -2.19 51.84 -30.33
N ILE A 14 -1.55 52.57 -29.40
CA ILE A 14 -0.59 51.98 -28.48
C ILE A 14 -1.26 51.01 -27.50
N SER A 15 -2.44 51.35 -26.96
CA SER A 15 -3.20 50.45 -26.09
C SER A 15 -3.67 49.20 -26.84
N GLY A 16 -4.10 49.32 -28.10
CA GLY A 16 -4.46 48.17 -28.94
C GLY A 16 -3.28 47.26 -29.23
N THR A 17 -2.12 47.81 -29.53
CA THR A 17 -0.89 47.03 -29.79
C THR A 17 -0.33 46.34 -28.56
N ILE A 18 -0.40 47.01 -27.39
CA ILE A 18 0.01 46.40 -26.11
C ILE A 18 -0.94 45.26 -25.73
N ASN A 19 -2.25 45.42 -25.87
CA ASN A 19 -3.23 44.33 -25.62
C ASN A 19 -3.04 43.14 -26.59
N THR A 20 -2.76 43.39 -27.86
CA THR A 20 -2.49 42.35 -28.85
C THR A 20 -1.17 41.61 -28.54
N LEU A 21 -0.15 42.32 -28.07
CA LEU A 21 1.14 41.73 -27.67
C LEU A 21 1.04 40.95 -26.35
N VAL A 22 0.20 41.38 -25.41
CA VAL A 22 -0.05 40.62 -24.15
C VAL A 22 -0.87 39.38 -24.40
N LEU A 23 -1.82 39.41 -25.32
CA LEU A 23 -2.65 38.25 -25.69
C LEU A 23 -1.90 37.22 -26.57
N GLN A 24 -0.77 37.58 -27.18
CA GLN A 24 0.08 36.65 -27.93
C GLN A 24 1.21 36.02 -27.10
N ARG A 25 1.26 36.22 -25.79
CA ARG A 25 2.01 35.26 -24.98
C ARG A 25 1.31 33.92 -25.13
N ARG A 26 1.80 33.12 -26.08
CA ARG A 26 1.50 31.70 -26.15
C ARG A 26 1.67 31.17 -24.75
N VAL A 27 0.57 30.84 -24.09
CA VAL A 27 0.59 29.87 -23.00
C VAL A 27 1.13 28.62 -23.69
N VAL A 28 2.43 28.41 -23.63
CA VAL A 28 3.00 27.11 -23.98
C VAL A 28 2.35 26.20 -22.97
N PRO A 29 1.46 25.27 -23.38
CA PRO A 29 0.90 24.35 -22.43
C PRO A 29 2.11 23.66 -21.81
N PHE A 30 2.22 23.76 -20.48
CA PHE A 30 3.20 23.01 -19.74
C PHE A 30 2.84 21.54 -19.95
N ALA A 31 3.45 20.93 -20.93
CA ALA A 31 3.30 19.50 -21.15
C ALA A 31 4.06 18.84 -20.00
N LEU A 32 3.33 18.28 -19.05
CA LEU A 32 3.93 17.37 -18.08
C LEU A 32 4.76 16.34 -18.85
N PRO A 33 5.98 16.04 -18.39
CA PRO A 33 6.76 14.95 -18.97
C PRO A 33 5.88 13.71 -19.04
N ARG A 34 6.09 12.88 -20.06
CA ARG A 34 5.39 11.59 -20.11
C ARG A 34 5.79 10.81 -18.85
N PRO A 35 4.83 10.20 -18.15
CA PRO A 35 5.14 9.41 -16.98
C PRO A 35 6.09 8.26 -17.34
N GLU A 36 7.02 7.94 -16.46
CA GLU A 36 7.78 6.69 -16.52
C GLU A 36 6.82 5.50 -16.52
N THR A 37 7.17 4.46 -17.28
CA THR A 37 6.38 3.23 -17.29
C THR A 37 7.21 2.06 -16.78
N VAL A 38 6.55 1.16 -16.06
CA VAL A 38 7.22 -0.01 -15.49
C VAL A 38 7.83 -0.88 -16.59
N ASN A 39 9.11 -1.20 -16.41
CA ASN A 39 9.81 -2.25 -17.15
C ASN A 39 10.54 -3.14 -16.15
N THR A 40 10.26 -4.46 -16.14
CA THR A 40 10.77 -5.35 -15.10
C THR A 40 10.96 -6.78 -15.57
N HIS A 41 11.96 -7.45 -15.01
CA HIS A 41 12.15 -8.90 -15.13
C HIS A 41 11.50 -9.68 -13.97
N ASN A 42 10.95 -8.98 -12.96
CA ASN A 42 10.29 -9.62 -11.83
C ASN A 42 8.82 -9.17 -11.71
N PRO A 43 7.88 -9.90 -12.31
CA PRO A 43 6.45 -9.54 -12.28
C PRO A 43 5.81 -9.61 -10.88
N LYS A 44 6.49 -10.17 -9.88
CA LYS A 44 6.00 -10.28 -8.50
C LYS A 44 6.52 -9.17 -7.58
N ALA A 45 7.43 -8.31 -8.07
CA ALA A 45 8.03 -7.27 -7.24
C ALA A 45 7.01 -6.17 -6.91
N ALA A 46 6.95 -5.79 -5.64
CA ALA A 46 6.12 -4.71 -5.12
C ALA A 46 6.83 -3.91 -4.04
N VAL A 47 6.37 -2.70 -3.80
CA VAL A 47 6.74 -1.88 -2.65
C VAL A 47 5.50 -1.33 -1.96
N HIS A 48 5.58 -1.14 -0.64
CA HIS A 48 4.53 -0.46 0.11
C HIS A 48 4.77 1.04 0.07
N THR A 49 3.80 1.80 -0.42
CA THR A 49 3.85 3.27 -0.49
C THR A 49 2.99 3.92 0.61
N ARG A 50 3.18 5.22 0.80
CA ARG A 50 2.44 6.06 1.76
C ARG A 50 2.16 7.43 1.13
N LEU A 51 1.37 7.41 0.06
CA LEU A 51 1.08 8.57 -0.77
C LEU A 51 -0.31 9.16 -0.52
N THR A 52 -1.25 8.33 -0.05
CA THR A 52 -2.60 8.74 0.28
C THR A 52 -2.60 9.76 1.44
N GLY A 53 -3.25 10.90 1.24
CA GLY A 53 -3.32 11.98 2.22
C GLY A 53 -2.17 13.00 2.16
N VAL A 54 -1.18 12.80 1.29
CA VAL A 54 -0.08 13.77 1.09
C VAL A 54 -0.60 15.08 0.49
N GLY A 55 -1.57 15.02 -0.44
CA GLY A 55 -2.20 16.21 -1.02
C GLY A 55 -1.35 16.98 -2.04
N ASP A 56 -0.09 16.63 -2.22
CA ASP A 56 0.81 17.21 -3.23
C ASP A 56 0.90 16.28 -4.44
N GLU A 57 0.21 16.64 -5.52
CA GLU A 57 0.16 15.85 -6.74
C GLU A 57 1.52 15.72 -7.43
N ALA A 58 2.35 16.75 -7.38
CA ALA A 58 3.68 16.73 -7.98
C ALA A 58 4.59 15.75 -7.24
N PHE A 59 4.53 15.75 -5.91
CA PHE A 59 5.24 14.78 -5.08
C PHE A 59 4.76 13.34 -5.36
N ILE A 60 3.45 13.10 -5.39
CA ILE A 60 2.87 11.78 -5.68
C ILE A 60 3.34 11.29 -7.06
N SER A 61 3.25 12.15 -8.07
CA SER A 61 3.71 11.85 -9.43
C SER A 61 5.19 11.46 -9.44
N GLN A 62 6.05 12.25 -8.82
CA GLN A 62 7.50 11.99 -8.73
C GLN A 62 7.80 10.66 -8.01
N GLN A 63 7.13 10.37 -6.88
CA GLN A 63 7.34 9.12 -6.16
C GLN A 63 6.94 7.91 -7.02
N LEU A 64 5.85 8.00 -7.75
CA LEU A 64 5.40 6.91 -8.63
C LEU A 64 6.28 6.77 -9.89
N ASP A 65 6.92 7.85 -10.39
CA ASP A 65 7.97 7.75 -11.40
C ASP A 65 9.18 6.96 -10.89
N LEU A 66 9.59 7.20 -9.64
CA LEU A 66 10.66 6.42 -9.01
C LEU A 66 10.27 4.95 -8.82
N VAL A 67 9.02 4.65 -8.42
CA VAL A 67 8.50 3.27 -8.32
C VAL A 67 8.56 2.57 -9.68
N ALA A 68 8.08 3.23 -10.75
CA ALA A 68 8.11 2.69 -12.09
C ALA A 68 9.54 2.47 -12.59
N ALA A 69 10.43 3.45 -12.40
CA ALA A 69 11.85 3.38 -12.78
C ALA A 69 12.60 2.28 -12.02
N MET A 70 12.19 1.96 -10.79
CA MET A 70 12.74 0.83 -10.03
C MET A 70 12.34 -0.53 -10.61
N GLY A 71 11.32 -0.60 -11.46
CA GLY A 71 10.83 -1.83 -12.06
C GLY A 71 9.87 -2.61 -11.17
N THR A 72 9.10 -1.94 -10.33
CA THR A 72 8.07 -2.55 -9.48
C THR A 72 6.68 -2.37 -10.09
N PRO A 73 6.08 -3.47 -10.61
CA PRO A 73 4.77 -3.40 -11.27
C PRO A 73 3.59 -3.33 -10.27
N TRP A 74 3.85 -3.45 -8.97
CA TRP A 74 2.83 -3.41 -7.94
C TRP A 74 3.21 -2.45 -6.83
N ILE A 75 2.18 -1.81 -6.27
CA ILE A 75 2.28 -1.14 -4.96
C ILE A 75 1.20 -1.67 -4.02
N VAL A 76 1.53 -1.70 -2.73
CA VAL A 76 0.53 -1.74 -1.65
C VAL A 76 0.39 -0.33 -1.11
N GLU A 77 -0.83 0.19 -1.09
CA GLU A 77 -1.12 1.55 -0.59
C GLU A 77 -2.31 1.51 0.37
N LEU A 78 -2.24 2.30 1.43
CA LEU A 78 -3.31 2.46 2.41
C LEU A 78 -4.33 3.50 1.93
N PHE A 79 -5.60 3.11 1.90
CA PHE A 79 -6.73 3.99 1.63
C PHE A 79 -7.65 4.05 2.86
N PRO A 80 -7.46 5.04 3.76
CA PRO A 80 -8.22 5.12 5.00
C PRO A 80 -9.70 5.43 4.78
N TRP A 81 -10.62 4.62 5.37
CA TRP A 81 -12.04 4.97 5.35
C TRP A 81 -12.29 6.37 5.94
N ALA A 82 -11.56 6.70 7.01
CA ALA A 82 -11.64 8.01 7.64
C ALA A 82 -11.33 9.20 6.71
N TYR A 83 -10.53 8.99 5.66
CA TYR A 83 -10.21 10.05 4.70
C TYR A 83 -11.29 10.19 3.64
N ALA A 84 -11.85 9.06 3.17
CA ALA A 84 -12.91 9.08 2.19
C ALA A 84 -14.26 9.55 2.78
N GLN A 85 -14.54 9.22 4.03
CA GLN A 85 -15.82 9.55 4.67
C GLN A 85 -15.63 10.08 6.11
N PRO A 86 -15.05 11.27 6.30
CA PRO A 86 -14.81 11.81 7.63
C PRO A 86 -16.10 12.12 8.41
N ARG A 87 -17.25 12.20 7.74
CA ARG A 87 -18.58 12.47 8.34
C ARG A 87 -19.63 11.56 7.70
N SER A 88 -20.46 10.91 8.53
CA SER A 88 -21.46 9.93 8.07
C SER A 88 -22.56 10.49 7.15
N GLN A 89 -22.93 11.78 7.30
CA GLN A 89 -23.99 12.42 6.52
C GLN A 89 -23.56 12.86 5.11
N TYR A 90 -22.27 12.82 4.81
CA TYR A 90 -21.75 13.17 3.49
C TYR A 90 -21.37 11.91 2.73
N GLY A 91 -21.43 11.98 1.41
CA GLY A 91 -20.87 10.94 0.54
C GLY A 91 -19.35 10.84 0.67
N TYR A 92 -18.76 9.96 -0.12
CA TYR A 92 -17.32 9.76 -0.12
C TYR A 92 -16.60 10.89 -0.87
N ASP A 93 -15.49 11.36 -0.31
CA ASP A 93 -14.51 12.22 -1.00
C ASP A 93 -13.36 11.35 -1.51
N TRP A 94 -13.32 11.14 -2.80
CA TRP A 94 -12.34 10.29 -3.46
C TRP A 94 -11.11 11.02 -4.00
N ARG A 95 -11.06 12.36 -3.94
CA ARG A 95 -10.05 13.17 -4.64
C ARG A 95 -8.61 12.78 -4.32
N GLY A 96 -8.29 12.55 -3.06
CA GLY A 96 -6.96 12.10 -2.64
C GLY A 96 -6.63 10.68 -3.11
N PHE A 97 -7.64 9.81 -3.20
CA PHE A 97 -7.48 8.44 -3.69
C PHE A 97 -7.35 8.40 -5.21
N ASP A 98 -8.20 9.16 -5.93
CA ASP A 98 -8.14 9.32 -7.38
C ASP A 98 -6.74 9.72 -7.82
N MET A 99 -6.13 10.69 -7.14
CA MET A 99 -4.80 11.20 -7.45
C MET A 99 -3.74 10.07 -7.43
N VAL A 100 -3.67 9.29 -6.37
CA VAL A 100 -2.70 8.19 -6.26
C VAL A 100 -2.96 7.10 -7.29
N ILE A 101 -4.23 6.71 -7.44
CA ILE A 101 -4.61 5.59 -8.31
C ILE A 101 -4.41 5.94 -9.78
N ASP A 102 -4.81 7.14 -10.22
CA ASP A 102 -4.65 7.56 -11.61
C ASP A 102 -3.18 7.70 -12.00
N HIS A 103 -2.35 8.27 -11.13
CA HIS A 103 -0.91 8.36 -11.36
C HIS A 103 -0.23 6.99 -11.38
N ALA A 104 -0.64 6.03 -10.53
CA ALA A 104 -0.15 4.66 -10.58
C ALA A 104 -0.56 3.96 -11.89
N HIS A 105 -1.84 4.05 -12.24
CA HIS A 105 -2.39 3.44 -13.47
C HIS A 105 -1.72 3.98 -14.72
N ALA A 106 -1.47 5.30 -14.82
CA ALA A 106 -0.79 5.92 -15.95
C ALA A 106 0.65 5.41 -16.17
N ARG A 107 1.26 4.79 -15.14
CA ARG A 107 2.61 4.20 -15.17
C ARG A 107 2.61 2.68 -15.35
N GLY A 108 1.45 2.06 -15.51
CA GLY A 108 1.31 0.60 -15.56
C GLY A 108 1.54 -0.07 -14.22
N ILE A 109 1.39 0.67 -13.11
CA ILE A 109 1.49 0.13 -11.76
C ILE A 109 0.11 -0.35 -11.30
N THR A 110 0.02 -1.60 -10.89
CA THR A 110 -1.19 -2.16 -10.28
C THR A 110 -1.20 -1.86 -8.78
N VAL A 111 -2.35 -1.41 -8.29
CA VAL A 111 -2.53 -1.06 -6.88
C VAL A 111 -3.21 -2.20 -6.13
N ILE A 112 -2.60 -2.65 -5.05
CA ILE A 112 -3.20 -3.47 -4.00
C ILE A 112 -3.63 -2.50 -2.91
N ALA A 113 -4.93 -2.30 -2.75
CA ALA A 113 -5.46 -1.31 -1.82
C ALA A 113 -5.71 -1.91 -0.44
N ARG A 114 -5.01 -1.43 0.59
CA ARG A 114 -5.31 -1.76 1.98
C ARG A 114 -6.41 -0.84 2.50
N LEU A 115 -7.52 -1.41 2.96
CA LEU A 115 -8.71 -0.69 3.41
C LEU A 115 -8.87 -0.88 4.92
N ASP A 116 -8.60 0.17 5.69
CA ASP A 116 -8.71 0.19 7.15
C ASP A 116 -8.96 1.64 7.65
N ILE A 117 -8.59 1.97 8.90
CA ILE A 117 -8.71 3.28 9.55
C ILE A 117 -10.16 3.77 9.60
N VAL A 118 -10.79 3.53 10.72
CA VAL A 118 -12.21 3.81 10.98
C VAL A 118 -12.44 5.30 11.26
N PRO A 119 -13.40 5.97 10.61
CA PRO A 119 -13.70 7.37 10.89
C PRO A 119 -14.28 7.56 12.29
N ALA A 120 -14.09 8.75 12.86
CA ALA A 120 -14.48 9.07 14.24
C ALA A 120 -15.98 8.85 14.52
N TRP A 121 -16.84 9.06 13.52
CA TRP A 121 -18.29 8.86 13.67
C TRP A 121 -18.71 7.39 13.75
N ALA A 122 -17.84 6.44 13.29
CA ALA A 122 -18.11 5.00 13.24
C ALA A 122 -17.50 4.24 14.42
N ARG A 123 -16.99 4.92 15.44
CA ARG A 123 -16.34 4.33 16.60
C ARG A 123 -16.58 5.16 17.87
N PRO A 124 -16.43 4.56 19.06
CA PRO A 124 -16.47 5.32 20.32
C PRO A 124 -15.39 6.41 20.37
N THR A 125 -15.69 7.52 21.02
CA THR A 125 -14.82 8.71 21.08
C THR A 125 -13.42 8.44 21.61
N ASP A 126 -13.28 7.52 22.54
CA ASP A 126 -12.02 7.16 23.28
C ASP A 126 -11.34 5.94 22.66
N SER A 127 -11.86 5.40 21.57
CA SER A 127 -11.23 4.27 20.87
C SER A 127 -10.21 4.73 19.84
N SER A 128 -9.28 3.84 19.49
CA SER A 128 -8.34 4.08 18.40
C SER A 128 -9.06 4.06 17.04
N ASP A 129 -8.43 4.62 16.01
CA ASP A 129 -8.90 4.56 14.63
C ASP A 129 -8.82 3.15 14.00
N ARG A 130 -8.33 2.17 14.75
CA ARG A 130 -8.34 0.74 14.43
C ARG A 130 -9.52 -0.01 15.07
N PHE A 131 -10.39 0.67 15.81
CA PHE A 131 -11.53 0.03 16.46
C PHE A 131 -12.74 -0.03 15.51
N LEU A 132 -13.22 -1.24 15.24
CA LEU A 132 -14.43 -1.48 14.47
C LEU A 132 -15.35 -2.44 15.23
N ALA A 133 -16.48 -1.95 15.72
CA ALA A 133 -17.47 -2.77 16.38
C ALA A 133 -18.32 -3.58 15.38
N PRO A 134 -18.84 -4.77 15.76
CA PRO A 134 -19.63 -5.61 14.86
C PRO A 134 -20.87 -4.93 14.26
N ASN A 135 -21.51 -4.02 14.97
CA ASN A 135 -22.65 -3.23 14.46
C ASN A 135 -22.26 -2.25 13.36
N MET A 136 -20.96 -1.98 13.16
CA MET A 136 -20.43 -1.12 12.10
C MET A 136 -19.89 -1.90 10.90
N TYR A 137 -19.89 -3.24 10.91
CA TYR A 137 -19.41 -4.05 9.78
C TYR A 137 -20.16 -3.76 8.48
N ALA A 138 -21.46 -3.48 8.56
CA ALA A 138 -22.26 -3.09 7.39
C ALA A 138 -21.81 -1.75 6.80
N ALA A 139 -21.53 -0.75 7.63
CA ALA A 139 -21.04 0.55 7.16
C ALA A 139 -19.63 0.46 6.55
N TYR A 140 -18.75 -0.34 7.16
CA TYR A 140 -17.43 -0.60 6.60
C TYR A 140 -17.52 -1.35 5.26
N ARG A 141 -18.39 -2.37 5.15
CA ARG A 141 -18.70 -3.06 3.89
C ARG A 141 -19.11 -2.07 2.80
N ASP A 142 -20.00 -1.14 3.12
CA ASP A 142 -20.52 -0.17 2.15
C ASP A 142 -19.40 0.75 1.62
N TYR A 143 -18.44 1.13 2.47
CA TYR A 143 -17.22 1.82 2.05
C TYR A 143 -16.38 0.96 1.11
N VAL A 144 -16.08 -0.30 1.49
CA VAL A 144 -15.27 -1.23 0.68
C VAL A 144 -15.91 -1.49 -0.68
N VAL A 145 -17.22 -1.70 -0.72
CA VAL A 145 -17.99 -1.89 -1.96
C VAL A 145 -17.91 -0.64 -2.85
N ALA A 146 -18.14 0.54 -2.29
CA ALA A 146 -18.07 1.79 -3.04
C ALA A 146 -16.65 2.03 -3.61
N PHE A 147 -15.60 1.71 -2.84
CA PHE A 147 -14.22 1.74 -3.28
C PHE A 147 -13.97 0.76 -4.44
N ALA A 148 -14.35 -0.51 -4.28
CA ALA A 148 -14.15 -1.54 -5.28
C ALA A 148 -14.86 -1.21 -6.60
N GLN A 149 -16.14 -0.79 -6.55
CA GLN A 149 -16.89 -0.37 -7.73
C GLN A 149 -16.25 0.81 -8.47
N ARG A 150 -15.72 1.79 -7.73
CA ARG A 150 -15.08 2.97 -8.32
C ARG A 150 -13.79 2.62 -9.06
N TYR A 151 -12.97 1.73 -8.51
CA TYR A 151 -11.58 1.57 -8.93
C TYR A 151 -11.25 0.27 -9.67
N GLN A 152 -12.17 -0.71 -9.74
CA GLN A 152 -11.92 -2.00 -10.41
C GLN A 152 -11.44 -1.88 -11.86
N HIS A 153 -11.77 -0.78 -12.57
CA HIS A 153 -11.35 -0.53 -13.94
C HIS A 153 -10.31 0.60 -14.05
N ARG A 154 -9.73 1.04 -12.92
CA ARG A 154 -8.75 2.13 -12.83
C ARG A 154 -7.41 1.67 -12.24
N GLY A 155 -7.07 0.37 -12.36
CA GLY A 155 -5.79 -0.16 -11.88
C GLY A 155 -5.80 -0.74 -10.47
N VAL A 156 -6.96 -0.75 -9.76
CA VAL A 156 -7.10 -1.47 -8.49
C VAL A 156 -7.81 -2.79 -8.75
N THR A 157 -7.05 -3.86 -8.73
CA THR A 157 -7.56 -5.22 -8.95
C THR A 157 -7.58 -6.06 -7.67
N HIS A 158 -6.99 -5.55 -6.59
CA HIS A 158 -6.81 -6.27 -5.34
C HIS A 158 -7.09 -5.35 -4.15
N ILE A 159 -7.81 -5.88 -3.15
CA ILE A 159 -8.08 -5.19 -1.89
C ILE A 159 -7.68 -6.06 -0.70
N ILE A 160 -7.02 -5.48 0.29
CA ILE A 160 -6.71 -6.10 1.58
C ILE A 160 -7.73 -5.60 2.59
N ILE A 161 -8.40 -6.53 3.25
CA ILE A 161 -9.37 -6.21 4.29
C ILE A 161 -8.66 -6.20 5.65
N TRP A 162 -8.48 -4.98 6.20
CA TRP A 162 -7.78 -4.74 7.46
C TRP A 162 -6.26 -4.86 7.37
N ASN A 163 -5.59 -4.76 8.54
CA ASN A 163 -4.15 -4.93 8.73
C ASN A 163 -3.89 -5.64 10.04
N GLU A 164 -3.01 -6.61 10.08
CA GLU A 164 -2.50 -7.34 11.26
C GLU A 164 -3.55 -7.56 12.37
N PRO A 165 -4.75 -8.12 12.07
CA PRO A 165 -5.83 -8.30 13.05
C PRO A 165 -5.45 -9.27 14.18
N ASN A 166 -4.28 -9.87 14.12
CA ASN A 166 -3.70 -10.69 15.18
C ASN A 166 -2.92 -9.88 16.23
N LEU A 167 -2.88 -8.54 16.10
CA LEU A 167 -2.29 -7.62 17.06
C LEU A 167 -3.39 -6.79 17.75
N GLN A 168 -3.31 -6.66 19.06
CA GLN A 168 -4.28 -5.90 19.84
C GLN A 168 -4.44 -4.46 19.34
N PHE A 169 -3.32 -3.76 19.12
CA PHE A 169 -3.38 -2.35 18.71
C PHE A 169 -3.94 -2.17 17.29
N GLU A 170 -3.71 -3.12 16.37
CA GLU A 170 -4.28 -3.13 15.02
C GLU A 170 -5.74 -3.59 15.04
N TRP A 171 -6.17 -4.31 16.06
CA TRP A 171 -7.56 -4.69 16.30
C TRP A 171 -8.30 -3.71 17.24
N GLY A 172 -7.82 -2.48 17.32
CA GLY A 172 -8.47 -1.39 18.05
C GLY A 172 -8.40 -1.46 19.56
N GLY A 173 -7.36 -2.06 20.13
CA GLY A 173 -7.22 -2.28 21.56
C GLY A 173 -7.97 -3.51 22.08
N GLN A 174 -8.67 -4.23 21.19
CA GLN A 174 -9.41 -5.46 21.53
C GLN A 174 -8.48 -6.67 21.45
N THR A 175 -8.79 -7.70 22.23
CA THR A 175 -8.13 -9.01 22.09
C THR A 175 -8.30 -9.52 20.66
N PRO A 176 -7.21 -9.97 19.97
CA PRO A 176 -7.29 -10.55 18.64
C PRO A 176 -8.32 -11.66 18.55
N ASN A 177 -9.24 -11.56 17.59
CA ASN A 177 -10.38 -12.47 17.48
C ASN A 177 -10.56 -12.97 16.04
N PRO A 178 -9.99 -14.13 15.70
CA PRO A 178 -10.09 -14.70 14.34
C PRO A 178 -11.52 -14.97 13.88
N GLU A 179 -12.41 -15.35 14.79
CA GLU A 179 -13.82 -15.63 14.51
C GLU A 179 -14.59 -14.35 14.15
N ALA A 180 -14.33 -13.25 14.89
CA ALA A 180 -14.92 -11.94 14.57
C ALA A 180 -14.38 -11.40 13.25
N TYR A 181 -13.09 -11.60 12.95
CA TYR A 181 -12.52 -11.23 11.67
C TYR A 181 -13.12 -12.05 10.50
N ALA A 182 -13.39 -13.35 10.69
CA ALA A 182 -14.09 -14.16 9.70
C ALA A 182 -15.51 -13.63 9.42
N GLN A 183 -16.23 -13.15 10.45
CA GLN A 183 -17.54 -12.52 10.29
C GLN A 183 -17.48 -11.19 9.54
N LEU A 184 -16.50 -10.34 9.85
CA LEU A 184 -16.24 -9.09 9.11
C LEU A 184 -15.98 -9.40 7.63
N LEU A 185 -15.09 -10.36 7.37
CA LEU A 185 -14.72 -10.75 6.03
C LEU A 185 -15.89 -11.32 5.24
N ALA A 186 -16.73 -12.18 5.84
CA ALA A 186 -17.94 -12.70 5.22
C ALA A 186 -18.91 -11.59 4.80
N THR A 187 -19.07 -10.58 5.68
CA THR A 187 -19.94 -9.41 5.43
C THR A 187 -19.44 -8.61 4.23
N VAL A 188 -18.12 -8.43 4.10
CA VAL A 188 -17.49 -7.66 3.02
C VAL A 188 -17.42 -8.46 1.73
N TYR A 189 -16.91 -9.68 1.77
CA TYR A 189 -16.61 -10.52 0.61
C TYR A 189 -17.82 -10.73 -0.30
N LEU A 190 -18.94 -11.18 0.27
CA LEU A 190 -20.15 -11.43 -0.50
C LEU A 190 -20.66 -10.19 -1.23
N ALA A 191 -20.59 -9.02 -0.58
CA ALA A 191 -21.01 -7.76 -1.17
C ALA A 191 -20.05 -7.28 -2.27
N VAL A 192 -18.74 -7.41 -2.05
CA VAL A 192 -17.73 -7.06 -3.06
C VAL A 192 -17.87 -7.96 -4.29
N LYS A 193 -17.98 -9.29 -4.10
CA LYS A 193 -18.11 -10.23 -5.23
C LYS A 193 -19.40 -10.03 -6.01
N HIS A 194 -20.46 -9.51 -5.38
CA HIS A 194 -21.69 -9.12 -6.07
C HIS A 194 -21.50 -7.83 -6.90
N ALA A 195 -20.80 -6.84 -6.36
CA ALA A 195 -20.70 -5.48 -6.91
C ALA A 195 -19.51 -5.27 -7.86
N ALA A 196 -18.41 -6.00 -7.65
CA ALA A 196 -17.15 -5.94 -8.37
C ALA A 196 -16.50 -7.35 -8.41
N PRO A 197 -17.04 -8.29 -9.17
CA PRO A 197 -16.69 -9.72 -9.12
C PRO A 197 -15.21 -10.00 -9.46
N ASP A 198 -14.59 -9.16 -10.27
CA ASP A 198 -13.20 -9.32 -10.72
C ASP A 198 -12.17 -8.83 -9.70
N VAL A 199 -12.60 -8.12 -8.67
CA VAL A 199 -11.70 -7.66 -7.60
C VAL A 199 -11.31 -8.83 -6.70
N THR A 200 -10.02 -9.05 -6.54
CA THR A 200 -9.44 -10.04 -5.62
C THR A 200 -9.49 -9.52 -4.19
N VAL A 201 -10.15 -10.25 -3.31
CA VAL A 201 -10.22 -9.94 -1.88
C VAL A 201 -9.14 -10.74 -1.14
N ILE A 202 -8.18 -10.02 -0.56
CA ILE A 202 -7.08 -10.57 0.24
C ILE A 202 -7.45 -10.46 1.71
N ALA A 203 -7.47 -11.58 2.42
CA ALA A 203 -7.66 -11.66 3.85
C ALA A 203 -6.33 -11.84 4.57
N GLY A 204 -6.30 -11.62 5.89
CA GLY A 204 -5.13 -11.87 6.72
C GLY A 204 -4.22 -10.65 6.84
N ALA A 205 -3.11 -10.62 6.10
CA ALA A 205 -2.01 -9.68 6.30
C ALA A 205 -1.53 -9.69 7.75
N LEU A 206 -1.28 -10.91 8.28
CA LEU A 206 -0.95 -11.12 9.69
C LEU A 206 0.49 -10.75 9.99
N SER A 207 0.70 -10.14 11.16
CA SER A 207 2.02 -9.98 11.76
C SER A 207 2.64 -11.35 12.05
N PRO A 208 3.90 -11.61 11.64
CA PRO A 208 4.52 -12.90 11.84
C PRO A 208 4.94 -13.12 13.29
N GLY A 209 4.96 -14.37 13.72
CA GLY A 209 5.49 -14.81 15.00
C GLY A 209 4.45 -15.53 15.87
N ASP A 210 4.94 -16.08 16.99
CA ASP A 210 4.11 -16.84 17.90
C ASP A 210 3.27 -15.93 18.83
N THR A 211 2.32 -16.55 19.51
CA THR A 211 1.58 -15.92 20.59
C THR A 211 2.56 -15.39 21.63
N LEU A 212 2.33 -14.18 22.13
CA LEU A 212 3.25 -13.52 23.06
C LEU A 212 3.15 -14.11 24.48
N GLY A 213 3.83 -15.23 24.71
CA GLY A 213 3.79 -15.93 26.00
C GLY A 213 2.36 -16.17 26.48
N ASP A 214 2.05 -15.77 27.71
CA ASP A 214 0.70 -15.81 28.29
C ASP A 214 -0.17 -14.60 27.90
N HIS A 215 0.31 -13.74 26.96
CA HIS A 215 -0.33 -12.49 26.55
C HIS A 215 -0.97 -12.59 25.16
N ALA A 216 -1.80 -13.60 24.96
CA ALA A 216 -2.56 -13.77 23.71
C ALA A 216 -3.50 -12.59 23.41
N GLU A 217 -3.89 -11.83 24.46
CA GLU A 217 -4.68 -10.60 24.32
C GLU A 217 -3.89 -9.46 23.63
N VAL A 218 -2.55 -9.49 23.69
CA VAL A 218 -1.69 -8.51 23.03
C VAL A 218 -1.33 -8.93 21.61
N ARG A 219 -0.94 -10.20 21.43
CA ARG A 219 -0.63 -10.81 20.15
C ARG A 219 -1.00 -12.28 20.12
N LEU A 220 -1.90 -12.64 19.23
CA LEU A 220 -2.14 -14.03 18.87
C LEU A 220 -1.21 -14.41 17.71
N GLY A 221 -0.46 -15.51 17.83
CA GLY A 221 0.48 -15.96 16.81
C GLY A 221 -0.19 -16.21 15.46
N ASP A 222 0.54 -15.94 14.37
CA ASP A 222 0.03 -16.09 13.00
C ASP A 222 -0.45 -17.52 12.70
N ARG A 223 0.26 -18.54 13.21
CA ARG A 223 -0.15 -19.95 13.08
C ARG A 223 -1.49 -20.22 13.76
N GLU A 224 -1.64 -19.81 15.02
CA GLU A 224 -2.87 -20.02 15.79
C GLU A 224 -4.03 -19.22 15.21
N TYR A 225 -3.78 -17.94 14.87
CA TYR A 225 -4.77 -17.08 14.27
C TYR A 225 -5.30 -17.66 12.97
N THR A 226 -4.40 -18.08 12.05
CA THR A 226 -4.76 -18.70 10.78
C THR A 226 -5.58 -19.97 10.99
N THR A 227 -5.18 -20.84 11.94
CA THR A 227 -5.89 -22.09 12.24
C THR A 227 -7.33 -21.82 12.71
N ARG A 228 -7.51 -20.89 13.67
CA ARG A 228 -8.84 -20.54 14.20
C ARG A 228 -9.70 -19.83 13.17
N PHE A 229 -9.13 -18.92 12.38
CA PHE A 229 -9.81 -18.24 11.27
C PHE A 229 -10.36 -19.25 10.25
N LEU A 230 -9.55 -20.22 9.85
CA LEU A 230 -9.95 -21.25 8.89
C LEU A 230 -10.98 -22.22 9.47
N ALA A 231 -10.83 -22.60 10.74
CA ALA A 231 -11.81 -23.43 11.45
C ALA A 231 -13.17 -22.72 11.60
N ALA A 232 -13.18 -21.38 11.72
CA ALA A 232 -14.40 -20.57 11.70
C ALA A 232 -15.03 -20.40 10.31
N GLY A 233 -14.47 -21.04 9.27
CA GLY A 233 -14.98 -20.97 7.89
C GLY A 233 -14.53 -19.74 7.11
N GLY A 234 -13.60 -18.94 7.63
CA GLY A 234 -13.12 -17.70 6.99
C GLY A 234 -12.52 -17.91 5.60
N GLY A 235 -11.95 -19.08 5.33
CA GLY A 235 -11.38 -19.45 4.03
C GLY A 235 -12.35 -19.43 2.84
N GLN A 236 -13.64 -19.43 3.09
CA GLN A 236 -14.68 -19.31 2.05
C GLN A 236 -14.91 -17.87 1.59
N PHE A 237 -14.47 -16.90 2.37
CA PHE A 237 -14.74 -15.48 2.16
C PHE A 237 -13.49 -14.68 1.78
N MET A 238 -12.58 -15.32 1.04
CA MET A 238 -11.38 -14.69 0.48
C MET A 238 -11.02 -15.31 -0.86
N ASP A 239 -10.36 -14.55 -1.71
CA ASP A 239 -9.73 -15.04 -2.94
C ASP A 239 -8.26 -15.40 -2.71
N ALA A 240 -7.60 -14.73 -1.77
CA ALA A 240 -6.19 -14.92 -1.44
C ALA A 240 -5.91 -14.66 0.05
N TRP A 241 -4.75 -15.13 0.52
CA TRP A 241 -4.26 -14.90 1.88
C TRP A 241 -3.08 -13.94 1.89
N GLY A 242 -3.16 -12.89 2.70
CA GLY A 242 -2.09 -11.93 2.93
C GLY A 242 -1.21 -12.36 4.11
N VAL A 243 0.08 -12.12 4.01
CA VAL A 243 1.04 -12.32 5.09
C VAL A 243 2.04 -11.17 5.15
N HIS A 244 2.55 -10.87 6.35
CA HIS A 244 3.76 -10.09 6.52
C HIS A 244 4.94 -11.04 6.79
N ALA A 245 6.04 -10.85 6.05
CA ALA A 245 7.17 -11.77 6.07
C ALA A 245 8.50 -11.04 6.32
N TYR A 246 8.60 -10.44 7.50
CA TYR A 246 9.83 -9.77 7.92
C TYR A 246 10.95 -10.76 8.22
N GLY A 247 12.17 -10.42 7.78
CA GLY A 247 13.34 -11.31 7.94
C GLY A 247 14.01 -11.22 9.31
N GLY A 248 13.69 -10.22 10.14
CA GLY A 248 14.42 -9.99 11.39
C GLY A 248 15.90 -9.71 11.14
N GLN A 249 16.77 -10.52 11.73
CA GLN A 249 18.22 -10.48 11.53
C GLN A 249 18.75 -11.69 10.69
N LEU A 250 17.84 -12.43 10.06
CA LEU A 250 18.15 -13.66 9.33
C LEU A 250 18.12 -13.42 7.82
N PRO A 251 18.97 -14.11 7.06
CA PRO A 251 19.00 -14.01 5.61
C PRO A 251 17.75 -14.65 4.98
N PRO A 252 17.40 -14.30 3.73
CA PRO A 252 16.18 -14.79 3.09
C PRO A 252 16.18 -16.30 2.77
N ASP A 253 17.31 -16.97 2.80
CA ASP A 253 17.48 -18.41 2.60
C ASP A 253 17.48 -19.20 3.91
N ASP A 254 17.40 -18.54 5.06
CA ASP A 254 17.27 -19.21 6.35
C ASP A 254 16.08 -20.18 6.34
N PRO A 255 16.25 -21.45 6.78
CA PRO A 255 15.19 -22.47 6.72
C PRO A 255 13.91 -22.04 7.47
N PRO A 256 12.72 -22.47 7.03
CA PRO A 256 11.48 -22.10 7.68
C PRO A 256 11.34 -22.75 9.06
N HIS A 257 11.03 -21.94 10.08
CA HIS A 257 10.79 -22.37 11.46
C HIS A 257 9.55 -21.71 12.02
N TRP A 258 8.80 -22.43 12.87
CA TRP A 258 7.69 -21.81 13.60
C TRP A 258 8.17 -20.91 14.75
N ASP A 259 9.26 -21.27 15.40
CA ASP A 259 9.79 -20.57 16.59
C ASP A 259 10.59 -19.30 16.23
N VAL A 260 10.75 -19.01 14.96
CA VAL A 260 11.58 -17.90 14.48
C VAL A 260 10.85 -17.08 13.42
N VAL A 261 10.94 -15.76 13.56
CA VAL A 261 10.46 -14.84 12.51
C VAL A 261 11.55 -14.70 11.46
N ASN A 262 11.35 -15.38 10.32
CA ASN A 262 12.18 -15.27 9.14
C ASN A 262 11.32 -15.22 7.86
N LEU A 263 11.92 -14.89 6.73
CA LEU A 263 11.21 -14.77 5.46
C LEU A 263 10.49 -16.09 5.09
N ARG A 264 11.14 -17.22 5.25
CA ARG A 264 10.63 -18.51 4.79
C ARG A 264 9.56 -19.12 5.71
N ARG A 265 9.27 -18.49 6.86
CA ARG A 265 8.08 -18.82 7.68
C ARG A 265 6.79 -18.84 6.84
N VAL A 266 6.72 -18.01 5.79
CA VAL A 266 5.58 -18.01 4.85
C VAL A 266 5.33 -19.37 4.19
N GLU A 267 6.35 -20.21 4.01
CA GLU A 267 6.21 -21.57 3.47
C GLU A 267 5.38 -22.46 4.42
N LEU A 268 5.56 -22.30 5.73
CA LEU A 268 4.78 -23.02 6.74
C LEU A 268 3.33 -22.52 6.80
N ILE A 269 3.12 -21.22 6.65
CA ILE A 269 1.76 -20.63 6.51
C ILE A 269 1.10 -21.17 5.24
N HIS A 270 1.81 -21.26 4.12
CA HIS A 270 1.27 -21.85 2.89
C HIS A 270 0.88 -23.33 3.08
N GLN A 271 1.70 -24.13 3.74
CA GLN A 271 1.38 -25.53 4.05
C GLN A 271 0.14 -25.64 4.94
N LEU A 272 0.06 -24.78 5.98
CA LEU A 272 -1.10 -24.72 6.87
C LEU A 272 -2.37 -24.32 6.10
N LEU A 273 -2.29 -23.28 5.26
CA LEU A 273 -3.41 -22.81 4.46
C LEU A 273 -3.95 -23.95 3.55
N ASN A 274 -3.04 -24.66 2.86
CA ASN A 274 -3.37 -25.74 1.94
C ASN A 274 -4.01 -26.96 2.62
N SER A 275 -3.86 -27.12 3.94
CA SER A 275 -4.56 -28.17 4.67
C SER A 275 -6.06 -27.89 4.87
N TYR A 276 -6.52 -26.66 4.60
CA TYR A 276 -7.91 -26.23 4.68
C TYR A 276 -8.46 -25.78 3.32
N VAL A 277 -7.72 -24.90 2.63
CA VAL A 277 -8.14 -24.29 1.36
C VAL A 277 -6.92 -24.05 0.46
N ASN A 278 -7.07 -24.26 -0.84
CA ASN A 278 -6.04 -23.95 -1.82
C ASN A 278 -6.23 -22.51 -2.34
N LYS A 279 -5.52 -21.56 -1.75
CA LYS A 279 -5.57 -20.13 -2.12
C LYS A 279 -4.15 -19.58 -2.31
N PRO A 280 -3.94 -18.67 -3.25
CA PRO A 280 -2.65 -18.01 -3.43
C PRO A 280 -2.30 -17.12 -2.22
N ILE A 281 -1.01 -16.86 -2.04
CA ILE A 281 -0.48 -15.96 -1.01
C ILE A 281 0.03 -14.67 -1.64
N TYR A 282 -0.18 -13.56 -0.93
CA TYR A 282 0.43 -12.26 -1.17
C TYR A 282 1.25 -11.87 0.05
N ILE A 283 2.55 -11.65 -0.14
CA ILE A 283 3.36 -11.00 0.88
C ILE A 283 3.17 -9.50 0.72
N THR A 284 2.41 -8.91 1.64
CA THR A 284 1.99 -7.50 1.57
C THR A 284 2.90 -6.56 2.34
N GLU A 285 3.76 -7.10 3.21
CA GLU A 285 4.88 -6.41 3.85
C GLU A 285 6.01 -7.40 4.11
N ALA A 286 7.24 -7.00 3.83
CA ALA A 286 8.46 -7.77 4.12
C ALA A 286 9.69 -6.86 4.16
N GLY A 287 10.79 -7.38 4.65
CA GLY A 287 12.06 -6.68 4.54
C GLY A 287 12.93 -6.74 5.79
N TRP A 288 13.95 -5.90 5.76
CA TRP A 288 14.95 -5.71 6.81
C TRP A 288 15.18 -4.23 7.07
N ASN A 289 15.54 -3.90 8.30
CA ASN A 289 15.79 -2.54 8.75
C ASN A 289 17.28 -2.32 8.99
N ASP A 290 17.81 -1.18 8.56
CA ASP A 290 19.22 -0.82 8.74
C ASP A 290 19.45 0.37 9.69
N ALA A 291 18.45 0.74 10.52
CA ALA A 291 18.61 1.79 11.51
C ALA A 291 19.62 1.40 12.60
N PRO A 292 20.75 2.08 12.74
CA PRO A 292 21.88 1.57 13.54
C PRO A 292 21.60 1.36 15.03
N ARG A 293 20.55 1.99 15.56
CA ARG A 293 20.18 1.91 17.00
C ARG A 293 19.02 0.97 17.28
N TRP A 294 18.51 0.30 16.27
CA TRP A 294 17.42 -0.64 16.45
C TRP A 294 17.98 -2.05 16.69
N GLN A 295 17.41 -2.75 17.70
CA GLN A 295 17.93 -4.06 18.12
C GLN A 295 17.95 -5.11 17.02
N LEU A 296 16.96 -5.06 16.10
CA LEU A 296 16.82 -5.99 14.99
C LEU A 296 17.43 -5.46 13.68
N ALA A 297 18.27 -4.42 13.76
CA ALA A 297 18.92 -3.87 12.58
C ALA A 297 19.94 -4.85 11.97
N VAL A 298 20.01 -4.81 10.66
CA VAL A 298 21.07 -5.43 9.87
C VAL A 298 21.96 -4.33 9.28
N THR A 299 23.13 -4.70 8.75
CA THR A 299 23.97 -3.71 8.05
C THR A 299 23.31 -3.29 6.72
N PRO A 300 23.54 -2.06 6.22
CA PRO A 300 23.02 -1.64 4.90
C PRO A 300 23.38 -2.61 3.78
N ALA A 301 24.59 -3.16 3.78
CA ALA A 301 25.01 -4.14 2.78
C ALA A 301 24.23 -5.48 2.88
N GLN A 302 23.89 -5.92 4.09
CA GLN A 302 23.03 -7.10 4.27
C GLN A 302 21.63 -6.81 3.77
N ARG A 303 21.05 -5.66 4.16
CA ARG A 303 19.73 -5.23 3.73
C ARG A 303 19.59 -5.24 2.22
N ILE A 304 20.56 -4.67 1.49
CA ILE A 304 20.57 -4.66 0.03
C ILE A 304 20.58 -6.09 -0.52
N ARG A 305 21.61 -6.88 -0.16
CA ARG A 305 21.75 -8.25 -0.68
C ARG A 305 20.53 -9.12 -0.37
N TRP A 306 20.00 -9.02 0.84
CA TRP A 306 18.87 -9.82 1.29
C TRP A 306 17.55 -9.41 0.63
N SER A 307 17.34 -8.13 0.40
CA SER A 307 16.15 -7.65 -0.33
C SER A 307 16.15 -8.12 -1.80
N ILE A 308 17.30 -8.08 -2.46
CA ILE A 308 17.46 -8.62 -3.83
C ILE A 308 17.21 -10.13 -3.84
N ALA A 309 17.85 -10.88 -2.92
CA ALA A 309 17.68 -12.32 -2.82
C ALA A 309 16.24 -12.72 -2.47
N ALA A 310 15.53 -11.92 -1.67
CA ALA A 310 14.12 -12.14 -1.36
C ALA A 310 13.22 -12.00 -2.61
N TYR A 311 13.42 -10.96 -3.43
CA TYR A 311 12.71 -10.86 -4.71
C TYR A 311 13.02 -12.05 -5.65
N GLN A 312 14.25 -12.53 -5.67
CA GLN A 312 14.62 -13.73 -6.44
C GLN A 312 13.97 -15.00 -5.87
N GLN A 313 13.90 -15.11 -4.54
CA GLN A 313 13.23 -16.24 -3.87
C GLN A 313 11.73 -16.26 -4.18
N ALA A 314 11.09 -15.10 -4.22
CA ALA A 314 9.67 -14.96 -4.54
C ALA A 314 9.32 -15.54 -5.92
N LEU A 315 10.21 -15.43 -6.90
CA LEU A 315 10.01 -16.02 -8.24
C LEU A 315 9.95 -17.55 -8.20
N LYS A 316 10.62 -18.19 -7.26
CA LYS A 316 10.67 -19.66 -7.11
C LYS A 316 9.40 -20.25 -6.48
N TRP A 317 8.54 -19.42 -5.85
CA TRP A 317 7.31 -19.87 -5.22
C TRP A 317 6.11 -19.69 -6.16
N PRO A 318 5.59 -20.76 -6.80
CA PRO A 318 4.49 -20.66 -7.76
C PRO A 318 3.18 -20.22 -7.11
N TRP A 319 3.00 -20.48 -5.83
CA TRP A 319 1.83 -20.11 -5.03
C TRP A 319 1.85 -18.65 -4.54
N LEU A 320 3.00 -17.99 -4.59
CA LEU A 320 3.14 -16.58 -4.25
C LEU A 320 2.85 -15.71 -5.48
N GLN A 321 1.98 -14.73 -5.34
CA GLN A 321 1.62 -13.82 -6.43
C GLN A 321 2.44 -12.53 -6.40
N VAL A 322 2.60 -11.92 -5.23
CA VAL A 322 3.29 -10.63 -5.05
C VAL A 322 4.17 -10.69 -3.80
N PHE A 323 5.33 -10.05 -3.88
CA PHE A 323 6.26 -9.85 -2.77
C PHE A 323 6.50 -8.34 -2.59
N THR A 324 6.05 -7.80 -1.47
CA THR A 324 6.10 -6.35 -1.19
C THR A 324 7.17 -6.02 -0.16
N LEU A 325 8.13 -5.18 -0.52
CA LEU A 325 9.04 -4.60 0.47
C LEU A 325 8.37 -3.44 1.23
N TRP A 326 8.49 -3.49 2.53
CA TRP A 326 8.23 -2.38 3.45
C TRP A 326 9.51 -1.58 3.63
N GLN A 327 9.61 -0.26 3.33
CA GLN A 327 8.63 0.51 2.59
C GLN A 327 9.36 1.49 1.65
N PHE A 328 8.66 1.97 0.64
CA PHE A 328 9.27 2.81 -0.39
C PHE A 328 9.78 4.13 0.17
N GLY A 329 8.90 4.91 0.76
CA GLY A 329 9.23 6.22 1.32
C GLY A 329 8.14 6.74 2.25
N LEU A 330 8.45 7.78 2.98
CA LEU A 330 7.52 8.57 3.79
C LEU A 330 7.58 10.02 3.33
N PRO A 331 6.49 10.79 3.46
CA PRO A 331 6.45 12.19 3.03
C PRO A 331 7.37 13.12 3.85
N ALA A 332 7.85 12.65 5.00
CA ALA A 332 8.82 13.37 5.85
C ALA A 332 9.64 12.37 6.70
N PRO A 333 10.86 12.75 7.13
CA PRO A 333 11.64 11.92 8.05
C PRO A 333 10.94 11.74 9.39
N THR A 334 10.97 10.54 9.94
CA THR A 334 10.40 10.26 11.26
C THR A 334 11.40 10.52 12.40
N HIS A 335 12.70 10.53 12.09
CA HIS A 335 13.81 10.57 13.05
C HIS A 335 13.78 9.41 14.05
N THR A 336 13.20 8.28 13.64
CA THR A 336 13.10 7.04 14.41
C THR A 336 13.68 5.85 13.63
N TYR A 337 13.59 4.64 14.19
CA TYR A 337 13.97 3.41 13.48
C TYR A 337 13.15 3.19 12.19
N GLN A 338 12.01 3.84 12.05
CA GLN A 338 11.17 3.75 10.84
C GLN A 338 11.92 4.21 9.57
N ASP A 339 12.82 5.19 9.70
CA ASP A 339 13.62 5.66 8.57
C ASP A 339 14.59 4.58 8.04
N GLY A 340 14.91 3.56 8.83
CA GLY A 340 15.72 2.41 8.43
C GLY A 340 15.02 1.44 7.47
N TRP A 341 13.71 1.55 7.29
CA TRP A 341 12.97 0.76 6.30
C TRP A 341 12.93 1.39 4.90
N LEU A 342 13.18 2.71 4.80
CA LEU A 342 12.93 3.48 3.59
C LEU A 342 13.90 3.14 2.45
N LEU A 343 13.37 3.09 1.23
CA LEU A 343 14.17 3.05 -0.01
C LEU A 343 14.49 4.47 -0.49
N ILE A 344 13.57 5.41 -0.26
CA ILE A 344 13.73 6.84 -0.51
C ILE A 344 13.75 7.55 0.84
N ALA A 345 14.78 8.34 1.10
CA ALA A 345 14.88 9.13 2.33
C ALA A 345 13.74 10.17 2.41
N GLY A 346 13.45 10.64 3.62
CA GLY A 346 12.34 11.59 3.85
C GLY A 346 12.52 12.98 3.20
N ASP A 347 13.68 13.26 2.62
CA ASP A 347 13.95 14.43 1.78
C ASP A 347 13.74 14.16 0.27
N GLY A 348 13.28 12.95 -0.08
CA GLY A 348 13.06 12.50 -1.44
C GLY A 348 14.30 11.92 -2.14
N THR A 349 15.45 11.83 -1.46
CA THR A 349 16.70 11.31 -2.05
C THR A 349 16.67 9.76 -2.08
N PRO A 350 16.91 9.12 -3.24
CA PRO A 350 17.11 7.67 -3.31
C PRO A 350 18.30 7.22 -2.44
N ARG A 351 18.09 6.15 -1.67
CA ARG A 351 19.16 5.50 -0.91
C ARG A 351 19.84 4.43 -1.78
N ALA A 352 21.05 4.03 -1.43
CA ALA A 352 21.81 3.01 -2.18
C ALA A 352 21.00 1.74 -2.45
N ILE A 353 20.15 1.30 -1.53
CA ILE A 353 19.26 0.14 -1.72
C ILE A 353 18.30 0.34 -2.91
N TYR A 354 17.81 1.55 -3.15
CA TYR A 354 16.93 1.83 -4.28
C TYR A 354 17.65 1.58 -5.61
N ASP A 355 18.88 2.09 -5.77
CA ASP A 355 19.64 1.92 -7.01
C ASP A 355 19.99 0.46 -7.29
N GLU A 356 20.36 -0.28 -6.27
CA GLU A 356 20.69 -1.70 -6.36
C GLU A 356 19.46 -2.55 -6.70
N LEU A 357 18.29 -2.25 -6.09
CA LEU A 357 17.04 -2.91 -6.44
C LEU A 357 16.60 -2.58 -7.87
N ARG A 358 16.71 -1.32 -8.29
CA ARG A 358 16.43 -0.91 -9.66
C ARG A 358 17.28 -1.71 -10.66
N GLN A 359 18.58 -1.81 -10.41
CA GLN A 359 19.48 -2.60 -11.25
C GLN A 359 19.04 -4.06 -11.31
N ALA A 360 18.76 -4.67 -10.15
CA ALA A 360 18.36 -6.09 -10.06
C ALA A 360 17.02 -6.42 -10.72
N LEU A 361 16.09 -5.45 -10.76
CA LEU A 361 14.74 -5.66 -11.30
C LEU A 361 14.62 -5.31 -12.78
N THR A 362 15.46 -4.39 -13.31
CA THR A 362 15.33 -3.87 -14.68
C THR A 362 16.42 -4.35 -15.63
N GLN A 363 17.54 -4.87 -15.12
CA GLN A 363 18.62 -5.38 -15.97
C GLN A 363 18.56 -6.91 -16.07
N THR A 364 18.81 -7.43 -17.26
CA THR A 364 18.93 -8.88 -17.46
C THR A 364 20.10 -9.38 -16.62
N PRO A 365 19.94 -10.46 -15.84
CA PRO A 365 21.06 -11.09 -15.16
C PRO A 365 22.16 -11.43 -16.15
N PRO A 366 23.45 -11.21 -15.81
CA PRO A 366 24.58 -11.51 -16.68
C PRO A 366 24.70 -13.00 -17.01
#